data_34599101fa3de0f02181e94de5ea6ff7
#
_entry.id   34599101fa3de0f02181e94de5ea6ff7
#
_cell.length_a   1.000
_cell.length_b   1.000
_cell.length_c   1.000
_cell.angle_alpha   90.00
_cell.angle_beta   90.00
_cell.angle_gamma   90.00
#
_symmetry.space_group_name_H-M   'P 1'
#
loop_
_entity.id
_entity.type
_entity.pdbx_description
1 polymer ?
#
loop_
_entity_poly.entity_id
_entity_poly.type
_entity_poly.pdbx_seq_one_letter_code
_entity_poly.pdbx_strand_id
1 'polypeptide(L)'
;MTAALAGVLGWFLRAWPPHEDETLALFVGRGSLGHVLRTVLVERGGAPLHFTFAWAIVHLGGGLTALRVVSLVFAVASVPLIALLGRRLVDPATGVVAALLASGTWALLFHGIYGRMYSLFLFTSLLSFLALLSALDTGGRRRFALWGVAVLAMLASHPYAVLVVAAQGLFILVRRRRVREAALTLAAVGVVGVPFWWADIVLRNRFDVGVGGGGPQLGSPTSVLHYFWWVSGDFSAGHHAWSIPVLLLALVGAVLLWRRRREVVVLIACVIAIPALAFMLATLNSTASPEARHLIFALPFFSILLAVPLVELARLRPPLTGALALVAVLTLVVGEVLWAHEKTPQLFDGDPASEAQPRTAAGAWLASGNRSSDVLLGYEPVYLRAWEQDRSFSGHVLPRADPALLASTLEDIPEPLGRGVWVLDASDTTNLVERETIPFVLPAPGSAFEGRVYGPFLVIRSRRPLLTRARYLKVSEDVMRLGVRLGIGDADINLRTLLRAASRL
;
A
#
# COMPACT_ATOMS: atom_id res chain seq x y z
N MET A 1 21.32 5.37 -12.89
CA MET A 1 20.21 4.54 -12.41
C MET A 1 19.25 5.33 -11.53
N THR A 2 19.63 5.83 -10.35
CA THR A 2 18.72 6.56 -9.42
C THR A 2 18.06 7.77 -10.09
N ALA A 3 18.82 8.59 -10.83
CA ALA A 3 18.27 9.75 -11.56
C ALA A 3 17.32 9.33 -12.70
N ALA A 4 17.62 8.22 -13.40
CA ALA A 4 16.73 7.69 -14.45
C ALA A 4 15.39 7.21 -13.84
N LEU A 5 15.43 6.45 -12.72
CA LEU A 5 14.24 6.06 -12.01
C LEU A 5 13.43 7.28 -11.53
N ALA A 6 14.10 8.29 -10.95
CA ALA A 6 13.43 9.51 -10.53
C ALA A 6 12.73 10.22 -11.69
N GLY A 7 13.34 10.23 -12.87
CA GLY A 7 12.73 10.77 -14.10
C GLY A 7 11.49 9.98 -14.53
N VAL A 8 11.58 8.65 -14.55
CA VAL A 8 10.46 7.75 -14.90
C VAL A 8 9.30 7.91 -13.90
N LEU A 9 9.59 7.83 -12.60
CA LEU A 9 8.58 8.02 -11.56
C LEU A 9 7.99 9.45 -11.59
N GLY A 10 8.82 10.46 -11.86
CA GLY A 10 8.35 11.84 -12.04
C GLY A 10 7.37 12.00 -13.22
N TRP A 11 7.59 11.24 -14.29
CA TRP A 11 6.65 11.16 -15.41
C TRP A 11 5.34 10.50 -14.99
N PHE A 12 5.40 9.39 -14.26
CA PHE A 12 4.22 8.65 -13.80
C PHE A 12 3.37 9.40 -12.76
N LEU A 13 3.92 10.35 -12.01
CA LEU A 13 3.22 11.06 -10.94
C LEU A 13 1.88 11.66 -11.35
N ARG A 14 1.75 12.11 -12.61
CA ARG A 14 0.53 12.74 -13.14
C ARG A 14 -0.39 11.76 -13.85
N ALA A 15 0.14 10.61 -14.23
CA ALA A 15 -0.55 9.63 -15.03
C ALA A 15 -1.56 8.82 -14.18
N TRP A 16 -1.16 8.37 -13.00
CA TRP A 16 -1.99 7.53 -12.14
C TRP A 16 -3.27 8.24 -11.66
N PRO A 17 -4.47 7.64 -11.82
CA PRO A 17 -5.70 8.19 -11.28
C PRO A 17 -5.64 8.33 -9.76
N PRO A 18 -6.39 9.26 -9.14
CA PRO A 18 -6.46 9.36 -7.69
C PRO A 18 -7.19 8.15 -7.11
N HIS A 19 -6.70 7.66 -5.94
CA HIS A 19 -7.25 6.49 -5.26
C HIS A 19 -7.87 6.88 -3.90
N GLU A 20 -8.83 6.09 -3.42
CA GLU A 20 -9.51 6.35 -2.14
C GLU A 20 -8.56 6.36 -0.95
N ASP A 21 -7.58 5.48 -0.95
CA ASP A 21 -6.55 5.41 0.09
C ASP A 21 -5.69 6.68 0.20
N GLU A 22 -5.42 7.36 -0.94
CA GLU A 22 -4.72 8.63 -0.98
C GLU A 22 -5.62 9.76 -0.48
N THR A 23 -6.91 9.72 -0.88
CA THR A 23 -7.94 10.63 -0.39
C THR A 23 -8.07 10.52 1.13
N LEU A 24 -8.15 9.29 1.64
CA LEU A 24 -8.18 9.02 3.08
C LEU A 24 -6.99 9.65 3.80
N ALA A 25 -5.77 9.44 3.33
CA ALA A 25 -4.57 9.95 3.98
C ALA A 25 -4.59 11.48 4.06
N LEU A 26 -4.97 12.15 2.97
CA LEU A 26 -5.07 13.61 2.90
C LEU A 26 -6.20 14.16 3.78
N PHE A 27 -7.37 13.51 3.78
CA PHE A 27 -8.51 13.98 4.57
C PHE A 27 -8.29 13.81 6.07
N VAL A 28 -7.73 12.69 6.51
CA VAL A 28 -7.28 12.51 7.90
C VAL A 28 -6.21 13.54 8.25
N GLY A 29 -5.27 13.81 7.33
CA GLY A 29 -4.20 14.80 7.49
C GLY A 29 -4.69 16.25 7.65
N ARG A 30 -5.96 16.58 7.35
CA ARG A 30 -6.55 17.92 7.54
C ARG A 30 -6.77 18.30 9.01
N GLY A 31 -6.87 17.31 9.90
CA GLY A 31 -7.04 17.55 11.32
C GLY A 31 -5.78 18.09 12.01
N SER A 32 -5.85 18.38 13.30
CA SER A 32 -4.65 18.66 14.10
C SER A 32 -3.76 17.40 14.19
N LEU A 33 -2.47 17.56 14.43
CA LEU A 33 -1.56 16.43 14.59
C LEU A 33 -2.04 15.47 15.70
N GLY A 34 -2.56 16.00 16.80
CA GLY A 34 -3.11 15.18 17.89
C GLY A 34 -4.32 14.36 17.44
N HIS A 35 -5.22 14.94 16.64
CA HIS A 35 -6.35 14.22 16.03
C HIS A 35 -5.85 13.12 15.08
N VAL A 36 -4.91 13.43 14.18
CA VAL A 36 -4.34 12.45 13.25
C VAL A 36 -3.73 11.25 13.99
N LEU A 37 -2.92 11.52 15.02
CA LEU A 37 -2.29 10.47 15.83
C LEU A 37 -3.33 9.64 16.61
N ARG A 38 -4.34 10.27 17.19
CA ARG A 38 -5.44 9.57 17.87
C ARG A 38 -6.20 8.66 16.88
N THR A 39 -6.59 9.21 15.73
CA THR A 39 -7.29 8.45 14.70
C THR A 39 -6.47 7.23 14.26
N VAL A 40 -5.18 7.39 13.96
CA VAL A 40 -4.35 6.31 13.43
C VAL A 40 -3.89 5.32 14.50
N LEU A 41 -3.62 5.75 15.72
CA LEU A 41 -3.12 4.86 16.77
C LEU A 41 -4.23 4.16 17.55
N VAL A 42 -5.42 4.79 17.69
CA VAL A 42 -6.46 4.32 18.63
C VAL A 42 -7.75 3.92 17.90
N GLU A 43 -8.21 4.73 16.92
CA GLU A 43 -9.52 4.54 16.31
C GLU A 43 -9.46 3.63 15.09
N ARG A 44 -8.50 3.89 14.20
CA ARG A 44 -8.40 3.23 12.88
C ARG A 44 -7.33 2.15 12.82
N GLY A 45 -6.20 2.36 13.49
CA GLY A 45 -4.98 1.57 13.27
C GLY A 45 -4.26 1.98 11.97
N GLY A 46 -3.06 1.48 11.76
CA GLY A 46 -2.32 1.64 10.51
C GLY A 46 -0.91 2.22 10.66
N ALA A 47 -0.49 3.06 9.73
CA ALA A 47 0.87 3.55 9.54
C ALA A 47 1.04 5.00 10.03
N PRO A 48 1.27 5.27 11.32
CA PRO A 48 1.27 6.63 11.86
C PRO A 48 2.29 7.55 11.20
N LEU A 49 3.45 7.05 10.79
CA LEU A 49 4.45 7.87 10.12
C LEU A 49 3.97 8.37 8.74
N HIS A 50 3.27 7.53 7.97
CA HIS A 50 2.68 7.93 6.69
C HIS A 50 1.62 9.03 6.87
N PHE A 51 0.72 8.89 7.83
CA PHE A 51 -0.30 9.90 8.11
C PHE A 51 0.28 11.20 8.67
N THR A 52 1.40 11.13 9.39
CA THR A 52 2.15 12.33 9.82
C THR A 52 2.72 13.09 8.60
N PHE A 53 3.23 12.38 7.59
CA PHE A 53 3.62 13.02 6.33
C PHE A 53 2.41 13.65 5.62
N ALA A 54 1.28 12.95 5.55
CA ALA A 54 0.06 13.50 4.95
C ALA A 54 -0.41 14.77 5.68
N TRP A 55 -0.36 14.77 7.02
CA TRP A 55 -0.62 15.94 7.84
C TRP A 55 0.31 17.11 7.49
N ALA A 56 1.61 16.89 7.46
CA ALA A 56 2.58 17.92 7.14
C ALA A 56 2.35 18.50 5.73
N ILE A 57 2.10 17.64 4.75
CA ILE A 57 1.81 18.03 3.36
C ILE A 57 0.59 18.94 3.31
N VAL A 58 -0.52 18.56 3.94
CA VAL A 58 -1.77 19.35 3.91
C VAL A 58 -1.56 20.71 4.57
N HIS A 59 -0.87 20.77 5.73
CA HIS A 59 -0.61 22.03 6.44
C HIS A 59 0.41 22.94 5.75
N LEU A 60 1.24 22.38 4.85
CA LEU A 60 2.10 23.15 3.95
C LEU A 60 1.40 23.55 2.64
N GLY A 61 0.08 23.32 2.53
CA GLY A 61 -0.72 23.67 1.34
C GLY A 61 -0.63 22.65 0.20
N GLY A 62 0.01 21.51 0.44
CA GLY A 62 0.13 20.43 -0.55
C GLY A 62 -1.18 19.64 -0.74
N GLY A 63 -1.19 18.76 -1.74
CA GLY A 63 -2.29 17.84 -2.07
C GLY A 63 -1.74 16.51 -2.58
N LEU A 64 -2.49 15.85 -3.46
CA LEU A 64 -2.18 14.51 -3.97
C LEU A 64 -0.77 14.40 -4.57
N THR A 65 -0.39 15.34 -5.42
CA THR A 65 0.95 15.32 -6.05
C THR A 65 2.07 15.38 -5.00
N ALA A 66 1.92 16.20 -3.96
CA ALA A 66 2.94 16.28 -2.90
C ALA A 66 3.01 14.97 -2.08
N LEU A 67 1.87 14.31 -1.82
CA LEU A 67 1.84 13.01 -1.16
C LEU A 67 2.56 11.94 -1.99
N ARG A 68 2.34 11.93 -3.30
CA ARG A 68 3.02 11.03 -4.25
C ARG A 68 4.51 11.30 -4.36
N VAL A 69 4.93 12.57 -4.32
CA VAL A 69 6.36 12.96 -4.30
C VAL A 69 7.06 12.37 -3.08
N VAL A 70 6.41 12.30 -1.91
CA VAL A 70 7.00 11.64 -0.73
C VAL A 70 7.25 10.14 -0.99
N SER A 71 6.29 9.43 -1.62
CA SER A 71 6.48 8.03 -2.03
C SER A 71 7.62 7.88 -3.03
N LEU A 72 7.70 8.78 -4.03
CA LEU A 72 8.78 8.81 -5.01
C LEU A 72 10.15 8.98 -4.35
N VAL A 73 10.28 9.91 -3.42
CA VAL A 73 11.55 10.17 -2.70
C VAL A 73 12.02 8.90 -1.97
N PHE A 74 11.11 8.22 -1.26
CA PHE A 74 11.48 6.98 -0.56
C PHE A 74 11.78 5.82 -1.51
N ALA A 75 11.06 5.68 -2.63
CA ALA A 75 11.35 4.68 -3.65
C ALA A 75 12.73 4.90 -4.25
N VAL A 76 13.03 6.12 -4.68
CA VAL A 76 14.33 6.49 -5.26
C VAL A 76 15.48 6.33 -4.25
N ALA A 77 15.25 6.73 -2.99
CA ALA A 77 16.24 6.56 -1.91
C ALA A 77 16.46 5.09 -1.53
N SER A 78 15.49 4.21 -1.79
CA SER A 78 15.66 2.76 -1.55
C SER A 78 16.66 2.11 -2.50
N VAL A 79 16.80 2.62 -3.72
CA VAL A 79 17.69 2.03 -4.74
C VAL A 79 19.15 1.97 -4.30
N PRO A 80 19.79 3.06 -3.85
CA PRO A 80 21.16 2.99 -3.32
C PRO A 80 21.27 2.12 -2.05
N LEU A 81 20.21 2.03 -1.23
CA LEU A 81 20.21 1.14 -0.08
C LEU A 81 20.14 -0.35 -0.48
N ILE A 82 19.42 -0.70 -1.57
CA ILE A 82 19.43 -2.05 -2.15
C ILE A 82 20.84 -2.37 -2.65
N ALA A 83 21.48 -1.45 -3.39
CA ALA A 83 22.86 -1.62 -3.84
C ALA A 83 23.83 -1.81 -2.66
N LEU A 84 23.67 -1.02 -1.60
CA LEU A 84 24.48 -1.13 -0.39
C LEU A 84 24.25 -2.45 0.35
N LEU A 85 22.99 -2.93 0.43
CA LEU A 85 22.65 -4.21 1.04
C LEU A 85 23.28 -5.36 0.25
N GLY A 86 23.14 -5.39 -1.08
CA GLY A 86 23.74 -6.40 -1.95
C GLY A 86 25.27 -6.39 -1.89
N ARG A 87 25.89 -5.19 -1.90
CA ARG A 87 27.34 -5.03 -1.67
C ARG A 87 27.78 -5.64 -0.34
N ARG A 88 27.03 -5.41 0.72
CA ARG A 88 27.35 -5.89 2.05
C ARG A 88 27.17 -7.39 2.21
N LEU A 89 26.10 -7.93 1.63
CA LEU A 89 25.78 -9.35 1.71
C LEU A 89 26.65 -10.19 0.78
N VAL A 90 26.97 -9.67 -0.40
CA VAL A 90 27.70 -10.41 -1.45
C VAL A 90 28.91 -9.62 -1.93
N ASP A 91 28.72 -8.68 -2.86
CA ASP A 91 29.77 -7.83 -3.44
C ASP A 91 29.18 -6.61 -4.18
N PRO A 92 30.02 -5.61 -4.57
CA PRO A 92 29.53 -4.39 -5.21
C PRO A 92 28.77 -4.62 -6.54
N ALA A 93 29.25 -5.55 -7.37
CA ALA A 93 28.62 -5.83 -8.68
C ALA A 93 27.22 -6.43 -8.49
N THR A 94 27.08 -7.41 -7.59
CA THR A 94 25.80 -7.99 -7.21
C THR A 94 24.85 -6.92 -6.65
N GLY A 95 25.36 -6.00 -5.83
CA GLY A 95 24.56 -4.89 -5.29
C GLY A 95 24.01 -3.98 -6.39
N VAL A 96 24.82 -3.63 -7.38
CA VAL A 96 24.39 -2.77 -8.50
C VAL A 96 23.36 -3.49 -9.39
N VAL A 97 23.59 -4.75 -9.74
CA VAL A 97 22.66 -5.54 -10.56
C VAL A 97 21.34 -5.76 -9.82
N ALA A 98 21.38 -6.08 -8.53
CA ALA A 98 20.16 -6.24 -7.72
C ALA A 98 19.34 -4.93 -7.65
N ALA A 99 19.99 -3.79 -7.49
CA ALA A 99 19.32 -2.49 -7.48
C ALA A 99 18.72 -2.14 -8.85
N LEU A 100 19.38 -2.52 -9.94
CA LEU A 100 18.87 -2.34 -11.30
C LEU A 100 17.61 -3.20 -11.53
N LEU A 101 17.68 -4.48 -11.20
CA LEU A 101 16.52 -5.39 -11.28
C LEU A 101 15.35 -4.88 -10.42
N ALA A 102 15.59 -4.55 -9.16
CA ALA A 102 14.54 -3.99 -8.29
C ALA A 102 13.86 -2.75 -8.88
N SER A 103 14.63 -1.92 -9.62
CA SER A 103 14.14 -0.64 -10.17
C SER A 103 13.15 -0.80 -11.32
N GLY A 104 13.15 -1.94 -12.03
CA GLY A 104 12.22 -2.23 -13.13
C GLY A 104 10.90 -2.87 -12.68
N THR A 105 10.85 -3.41 -11.46
CA THR A 105 9.71 -4.18 -10.98
C THR A 105 8.44 -3.37 -10.84
N TRP A 106 7.29 -3.98 -11.13
CA TRP A 106 5.99 -3.39 -10.85
C TRP A 106 5.88 -2.88 -9.41
N ALA A 107 6.36 -3.66 -8.45
CA ALA A 107 6.31 -3.31 -7.03
C ALA A 107 6.99 -1.97 -6.74
N LEU A 108 8.14 -1.65 -7.34
CA LEU A 108 8.81 -0.38 -7.12
C LEU A 108 8.24 0.75 -7.99
N LEU A 109 7.90 0.48 -9.26
CA LEU A 109 7.34 1.49 -10.17
C LEU A 109 5.98 2.00 -9.68
N PHE A 110 5.06 1.09 -9.36
CA PHE A 110 3.73 1.45 -8.88
C PHE A 110 3.77 2.10 -7.50
N HIS A 111 4.40 1.45 -6.52
CA HIS A 111 4.44 2.00 -5.16
C HIS A 111 5.37 3.21 -5.03
N GLY A 112 6.24 3.44 -6.01
CA GLY A 112 7.05 4.64 -6.10
C GLY A 112 6.25 5.92 -6.36
N ILE A 113 5.06 5.80 -6.95
CA ILE A 113 4.18 6.96 -7.20
C ILE A 113 2.85 6.89 -6.44
N TYR A 114 2.49 5.73 -5.92
CA TYR A 114 1.27 5.58 -5.15
C TYR A 114 1.44 6.25 -3.78
N GLY A 115 0.61 7.24 -3.47
CA GLY A 115 0.69 8.06 -2.25
C GLY A 115 0.37 7.29 -0.97
N ARG A 116 1.01 6.13 -0.77
CA ARG A 116 0.83 5.20 0.36
C ARG A 116 2.16 4.85 1.01
N MET A 117 2.08 4.17 2.11
CA MET A 117 3.21 3.86 2.99
C MET A 117 4.23 2.83 2.44
N TYR A 118 4.01 2.20 1.27
CA TYR A 118 4.82 1.04 0.85
C TYR A 118 6.26 1.38 0.50
N SER A 119 6.52 2.49 -0.19
CA SER A 119 7.89 2.96 -0.46
C SER A 119 8.62 3.36 0.82
N LEU A 120 7.91 4.00 1.76
CA LEU A 120 8.43 4.31 3.09
C LEU A 120 8.78 3.03 3.87
N PHE A 121 7.92 2.01 3.79
CA PHE A 121 8.14 0.71 4.42
C PHE A 121 9.36 -0.02 3.83
N LEU A 122 9.51 -0.02 2.51
CA LEU A 122 10.71 -0.56 1.85
C LEU A 122 11.98 0.16 2.34
N PHE A 123 11.97 1.49 2.34
CA PHE A 123 13.08 2.32 2.77
C PHE A 123 13.49 2.05 4.23
N THR A 124 12.52 2.07 5.14
CA THR A 124 12.78 1.84 6.57
C THR A 124 13.19 0.40 6.86
N SER A 125 12.65 -0.57 6.11
CA SER A 125 13.08 -1.98 6.19
C SER A 125 14.53 -2.15 5.77
N LEU A 126 14.98 -1.52 4.67
CA LEU A 126 16.36 -1.53 4.22
C LEU A 126 17.29 -0.92 5.26
N LEU A 127 16.91 0.22 5.85
CA LEU A 127 17.68 0.85 6.94
C LEU A 127 17.80 -0.10 8.13
N SER A 128 16.71 -0.79 8.51
CA SER A 128 16.74 -1.71 9.65
C SER A 128 17.64 -2.92 9.41
N PHE A 129 17.64 -3.51 8.21
CA PHE A 129 18.55 -4.60 7.86
C PHE A 129 20.03 -4.14 7.84
N LEU A 130 20.31 -3.00 7.24
CA LEU A 130 21.67 -2.45 7.19
C LEU A 130 22.21 -2.11 8.59
N ALA A 131 21.35 -1.53 9.44
CA ALA A 131 21.68 -1.22 10.82
C ALA A 131 21.89 -2.50 11.65
N LEU A 132 21.01 -3.52 11.50
CA LEU A 132 21.17 -4.82 12.14
C LEU A 132 22.52 -5.47 11.79
N LEU A 133 22.82 -5.58 10.49
CA LEU A 133 24.08 -6.17 10.03
C LEU A 133 25.27 -5.41 10.62
N SER A 134 25.19 -4.06 10.66
CA SER A 134 26.23 -3.23 11.31
C SER A 134 26.37 -3.50 12.80
N ALA A 135 25.25 -3.63 13.52
CA ALA A 135 25.25 -3.92 14.94
C ALA A 135 25.83 -5.30 15.25
N LEU A 136 25.46 -6.31 14.45
CA LEU A 136 25.97 -7.67 14.63
C LEU A 136 27.46 -7.79 14.32
N ASP A 137 27.96 -7.12 13.27
CA ASP A 137 29.37 -7.22 12.88
C ASP A 137 30.29 -6.51 13.84
N THR A 138 29.99 -5.28 14.20
CA THR A 138 30.90 -4.41 14.94
C THR A 138 30.52 -4.28 16.42
N GLY A 139 29.24 -4.39 16.76
CA GLY A 139 28.74 -4.22 18.12
C GLY A 139 28.68 -2.76 18.58
N GLY A 140 28.48 -2.60 19.90
CA GLY A 140 28.46 -1.30 20.56
C GLY A 140 27.05 -0.70 20.69
N ARG A 141 26.81 -0.05 21.83
CA ARG A 141 25.49 0.50 22.21
C ARG A 141 24.89 1.43 21.15
N ARG A 142 25.72 2.28 20.53
CA ARG A 142 25.26 3.24 19.50
C ARG A 142 24.68 2.52 18.27
N ARG A 143 25.29 1.42 17.83
CA ARG A 143 24.82 0.68 16.65
C ARG A 143 23.54 -0.09 16.92
N PHE A 144 23.41 -0.69 18.10
CA PHE A 144 22.19 -1.32 18.54
C PHE A 144 21.08 -0.30 18.73
N ALA A 145 21.37 0.90 19.27
CA ALA A 145 20.41 1.99 19.35
C ALA A 145 19.93 2.47 17.96
N LEU A 146 20.85 2.63 17.00
CA LEU A 146 20.50 2.98 15.61
C LEU A 146 19.63 1.90 14.95
N TRP A 147 19.92 0.61 15.22
CA TRP A 147 19.05 -0.46 14.77
C TRP A 147 17.66 -0.38 15.42
N GLY A 148 17.58 -0.16 16.71
CA GLY A 148 16.29 0.03 17.42
C GLY A 148 15.47 1.19 16.87
N VAL A 149 16.10 2.33 16.60
CA VAL A 149 15.46 3.49 15.94
C VAL A 149 14.96 3.13 14.54
N ALA A 150 15.76 2.43 13.74
CA ALA A 150 15.35 2.00 12.40
C ALA A 150 14.15 1.02 12.46
N VAL A 151 14.13 0.11 13.43
CA VAL A 151 12.99 -0.80 13.67
C VAL A 151 11.75 -0.03 14.10
N LEU A 152 11.85 0.96 15.00
CA LEU A 152 10.70 1.78 15.40
C LEU A 152 10.16 2.59 14.21
N ALA A 153 11.01 3.18 13.39
CA ALA A 153 10.59 3.87 12.16
C ALA A 153 9.88 2.93 11.17
N MET A 154 10.36 1.71 11.06
CA MET A 154 9.75 0.67 10.23
C MET A 154 8.38 0.25 10.76
N LEU A 155 8.23 0.02 12.08
CA LEU A 155 6.95 -0.28 12.73
C LEU A 155 5.94 0.87 12.57
N ALA A 156 6.40 2.11 12.70
CA ALA A 156 5.57 3.29 12.46
C ALA A 156 5.17 3.47 10.98
N SER A 157 5.85 2.76 10.04
CA SER A 157 5.60 2.86 8.60
C SER A 157 4.56 1.86 8.10
N HIS A 158 4.48 0.65 8.69
CA HIS A 158 3.59 -0.39 8.16
C HIS A 158 3.33 -1.52 9.17
N PRO A 159 2.10 -2.04 9.29
CA PRO A 159 1.77 -3.14 10.19
C PRO A 159 2.57 -4.41 9.94
N TYR A 160 2.86 -4.75 8.68
CA TYR A 160 3.67 -5.93 8.32
C TYR A 160 5.16 -5.82 8.71
N ALA A 161 5.58 -4.71 9.30
CA ALA A 161 6.92 -4.57 9.88
C ALA A 161 7.18 -5.61 10.98
N VAL A 162 6.16 -6.10 11.65
CA VAL A 162 6.27 -7.19 12.63
C VAL A 162 6.91 -8.44 12.02
N LEU A 163 6.63 -8.76 10.75
CA LEU A 163 7.24 -9.89 10.05
C LEU A 163 8.73 -9.69 9.83
N VAL A 164 9.15 -8.44 9.54
CA VAL A 164 10.55 -8.08 9.40
C VAL A 164 11.29 -8.19 10.73
N VAL A 165 10.68 -7.70 11.81
CA VAL A 165 11.25 -7.83 13.18
C VAL A 165 11.42 -9.30 13.55
N ALA A 166 10.40 -10.14 13.29
CA ALA A 166 10.46 -11.57 13.55
C ALA A 166 11.53 -12.27 12.71
N ALA A 167 11.67 -11.92 11.42
CA ALA A 167 12.72 -12.45 10.55
C ALA A 167 14.11 -12.06 11.04
N GLN A 168 14.31 -10.82 11.44
CA GLN A 168 15.57 -10.34 12.05
C GLN A 168 15.85 -11.05 13.37
N GLY A 169 14.85 -11.21 14.23
CA GLY A 169 14.96 -11.94 15.49
C GLY A 169 15.36 -13.41 15.29
N LEU A 170 14.69 -14.12 14.36
CA LEU A 170 15.05 -15.49 14.00
C LEU A 170 16.48 -15.59 13.47
N PHE A 171 16.87 -14.67 12.59
CA PHE A 171 18.24 -14.61 12.08
C PHE A 171 19.29 -14.45 13.18
N ILE A 172 19.04 -13.57 14.17
CA ILE A 172 19.91 -13.36 15.33
C ILE A 172 20.05 -14.64 16.15
N LEU A 173 18.93 -15.34 16.41
CA LEU A 173 18.89 -16.60 17.16
C LEU A 173 19.66 -17.71 16.44
N VAL A 174 19.49 -17.86 15.13
CA VAL A 174 20.22 -18.85 14.32
C VAL A 174 21.72 -18.54 14.29
N ARG A 175 22.09 -17.29 14.17
CA ARG A 175 23.49 -16.84 14.16
C ARG A 175 24.16 -16.92 15.53
N ARG A 176 23.39 -16.93 16.62
CA ARG A 176 23.87 -16.92 18.01
C ARG A 176 24.91 -15.84 18.31
N ARG A 177 24.86 -14.73 17.55
CA ARG A 177 25.83 -13.63 17.69
C ARG A 177 25.16 -12.43 18.35
N ARG A 178 25.77 -11.92 19.45
CA ARG A 178 25.30 -10.74 20.18
C ARG A 178 23.83 -10.80 20.60
N VAL A 179 23.36 -12.01 20.95
CA VAL A 179 21.93 -12.26 21.25
C VAL A 179 21.44 -11.39 22.41
N ARG A 180 22.30 -11.18 23.45
CA ARG A 180 21.95 -10.39 24.63
C ARG A 180 21.69 -8.92 24.25
N GLU A 181 22.61 -8.29 23.53
CA GLU A 181 22.48 -6.88 23.10
C GLU A 181 21.27 -6.70 22.17
N ALA A 182 21.06 -7.65 21.27
CA ALA A 182 19.90 -7.67 20.38
C ALA A 182 18.59 -7.84 21.15
N ALA A 183 18.52 -8.77 22.12
CA ALA A 183 17.35 -8.97 22.95
C ALA A 183 17.01 -7.72 23.79
N LEU A 184 18.01 -7.06 24.36
CA LEU A 184 17.80 -5.80 25.09
C LEU A 184 17.25 -4.69 24.17
N THR A 185 17.78 -4.61 22.93
CA THR A 185 17.28 -3.64 21.95
C THR A 185 15.84 -3.95 21.55
N LEU A 186 15.51 -5.21 21.28
CA LEU A 186 14.14 -5.61 20.95
C LEU A 186 13.18 -5.42 22.12
N ALA A 187 13.63 -5.65 23.36
CA ALA A 187 12.83 -5.34 24.54
C ALA A 187 12.53 -3.84 24.65
N ALA A 188 13.54 -2.99 24.43
CA ALA A 188 13.35 -1.55 24.38
C ALA A 188 12.40 -1.11 23.25
N VAL A 189 12.54 -1.69 22.06
CA VAL A 189 11.61 -1.49 20.93
C VAL A 189 10.20 -1.97 21.30
N GLY A 190 10.06 -3.09 21.99
CA GLY A 190 8.79 -3.61 22.48
C GLY A 190 8.07 -2.60 23.36
N VAL A 191 8.79 -1.97 24.31
CA VAL A 191 8.23 -0.97 25.22
C VAL A 191 7.92 0.35 24.52
N VAL A 192 8.90 0.92 23.80
CA VAL A 192 8.72 2.21 23.09
C VAL A 192 7.71 2.09 21.94
N GLY A 193 7.65 0.93 21.31
CA GLY A 193 6.76 0.62 20.18
C GLY A 193 5.31 0.30 20.57
N VAL A 194 4.95 0.30 21.86
CA VAL A 194 3.58 -0.02 22.33
C VAL A 194 2.49 0.70 21.54
N PRO A 195 2.58 2.01 21.22
CA PRO A 195 1.55 2.66 20.40
C PRO A 195 1.39 2.04 19.01
N PHE A 196 2.47 1.56 18.40
CA PHE A 196 2.45 0.93 17.06
C PHE A 196 1.86 -0.48 17.14
N TRP A 197 2.23 -1.27 18.14
CA TRP A 197 1.63 -2.59 18.40
C TRP A 197 0.13 -2.48 18.64
N TRP A 198 -0.29 -1.45 19.40
CA TRP A 198 -1.71 -1.19 19.63
C TRP A 198 -2.43 -0.83 18.33
N ALA A 199 -1.87 0.05 17.51
CA ALA A 199 -2.42 0.40 16.20
C ALA A 199 -2.59 -0.82 15.29
N ASP A 200 -1.65 -1.78 15.33
CA ASP A 200 -1.73 -3.02 14.55
C ASP A 200 -2.85 -3.95 15.06
N ILE A 201 -3.06 -4.01 16.38
CA ILE A 201 -4.18 -4.76 16.99
C ILE A 201 -5.52 -4.13 16.59
N VAL A 202 -5.63 -2.81 16.68
CA VAL A 202 -6.84 -2.06 16.25
C VAL A 202 -7.12 -2.35 14.78
N LEU A 203 -6.13 -2.24 13.91
CA LEU A 203 -6.26 -2.51 12.49
C LEU A 203 -6.73 -3.94 12.21
N ARG A 204 -6.14 -4.93 12.90
CA ARG A 204 -6.52 -6.34 12.74
C ARG A 204 -7.99 -6.60 13.04
N ASN A 205 -8.52 -5.96 14.08
CA ASN A 205 -9.89 -6.18 14.56
C ASN A 205 -10.95 -5.53 13.66
N ARG A 206 -10.55 -4.76 12.63
CA ARG A 206 -11.46 -4.04 11.74
C ARG A 206 -11.91 -4.83 10.52
N PHE A 207 -11.16 -5.82 10.10
CA PHE A 207 -11.42 -6.55 8.85
C PHE A 207 -12.41 -7.72 9.02
N ASP A 208 -13.54 -7.47 9.68
CA ASP A 208 -14.59 -8.47 9.90
C ASP A 208 -15.64 -8.54 8.78
N VAL A 209 -15.66 -7.58 7.86
CA VAL A 209 -16.57 -7.54 6.71
C VAL A 209 -16.00 -8.12 5.41
N GLY A 210 -14.75 -8.63 5.45
CA GLY A 210 -14.13 -9.24 4.27
C GLY A 210 -13.53 -8.24 3.29
N VAL A 211 -13.07 -7.09 3.78
CA VAL A 211 -12.27 -6.16 2.99
C VAL A 211 -10.86 -6.74 2.88
N GLY A 212 -10.61 -7.42 1.80
CA GLY A 212 -9.28 -7.79 1.38
C GLY A 212 -9.04 -7.24 0.00
N GLY A 213 -7.81 -6.79 -0.29
CA GLY A 213 -7.43 -6.52 -1.67
C GLY A 213 -7.66 -7.77 -2.52
N GLY A 214 -7.71 -7.64 -3.83
CA GLY A 214 -7.98 -8.72 -4.79
C GLY A 214 -6.98 -9.88 -4.81
N GLY A 215 -6.24 -10.11 -3.71
CA GLY A 215 -5.32 -11.21 -3.55
C GLY A 215 -6.03 -12.54 -3.26
N PRO A 216 -5.36 -13.68 -3.47
CA PRO A 216 -5.93 -14.99 -3.19
C PRO A 216 -6.21 -15.16 -1.69
N GLN A 217 -7.37 -15.69 -1.34
CA GLN A 217 -7.67 -16.07 0.04
C GLN A 217 -6.68 -17.14 0.50
N LEU A 218 -5.99 -16.87 1.60
CA LEU A 218 -5.07 -17.82 2.20
C LEU A 218 -5.84 -18.73 3.15
N GLY A 219 -5.94 -20.00 2.88
CA GLY A 219 -6.65 -20.97 3.72
C GLY A 219 -5.94 -22.33 3.79
N SER A 220 -4.82 -22.48 3.07
CA SER A 220 -4.09 -23.74 2.98
C SER A 220 -2.62 -23.51 2.63
N PRO A 221 -1.72 -24.47 2.86
CA PRO A 221 -0.33 -24.39 2.41
C PRO A 221 -0.21 -24.11 0.90
N THR A 222 -1.10 -24.69 0.09
CA THR A 222 -1.11 -24.46 -1.36
C THR A 222 -1.47 -23.04 -1.73
N SER A 223 -2.43 -22.41 -1.03
CA SER A 223 -2.77 -21.00 -1.26
C SER A 223 -1.64 -20.05 -0.85
N VAL A 224 -0.90 -20.38 0.21
CA VAL A 224 0.30 -19.62 0.61
C VAL A 224 1.39 -19.76 -0.46
N LEU A 225 1.65 -20.96 -0.98
CA LEU A 225 2.60 -21.14 -2.09
C LEU A 225 2.17 -20.39 -3.33
N HIS A 226 0.87 -20.40 -3.68
CA HIS A 226 0.32 -19.65 -4.78
C HIS A 226 0.50 -18.13 -4.57
N TYR A 227 0.28 -17.62 -3.36
CA TYR A 227 0.54 -16.24 -3.02
C TYR A 227 2.02 -15.86 -3.23
N PHE A 228 2.98 -16.70 -2.78
CA PHE A 228 4.40 -16.44 -3.03
C PHE A 228 4.76 -16.49 -4.51
N TRP A 229 4.10 -17.35 -5.29
CA TRP A 229 4.20 -17.34 -6.74
C TRP A 229 3.78 -15.98 -7.31
N TRP A 230 2.64 -15.44 -6.88
CA TRP A 230 2.17 -14.11 -7.27
C TRP A 230 3.14 -13.00 -6.87
N VAL A 231 3.61 -13.01 -5.63
CA VAL A 231 4.61 -12.05 -5.15
C VAL A 231 5.88 -12.09 -6.00
N SER A 232 6.37 -13.29 -6.36
CA SER A 232 7.57 -13.43 -7.18
C SER A 232 7.39 -12.84 -8.59
N GLY A 233 6.20 -12.93 -9.17
CA GLY A 233 5.88 -12.29 -10.44
C GLY A 233 5.90 -10.77 -10.36
N ASP A 234 5.32 -10.19 -9.31
CA ASP A 234 5.33 -8.74 -9.07
C ASP A 234 6.72 -8.18 -8.74
N PHE A 235 7.63 -9.05 -8.28
CA PHE A 235 9.04 -8.74 -8.04
C PHE A 235 9.95 -9.05 -9.22
N SER A 236 9.37 -9.43 -10.36
CA SER A 236 10.08 -9.77 -11.59
C SER A 236 9.22 -9.51 -12.82
N ALA A 237 9.35 -10.35 -13.84
CA ALA A 237 8.71 -10.19 -15.16
C ALA A 237 7.31 -10.83 -15.26
N GLY A 238 6.56 -10.96 -14.18
CA GLY A 238 5.17 -11.41 -14.19
C GLY A 238 4.96 -12.91 -13.98
N HIS A 239 3.70 -13.36 -14.20
CA HIS A 239 3.24 -14.71 -13.83
C HIS A 239 3.17 -15.71 -14.99
N HIS A 240 3.60 -15.33 -16.18
CA HIS A 240 3.52 -16.16 -17.38
C HIS A 240 4.68 -17.15 -17.49
N ALA A 241 5.06 -17.49 -18.71
CA ALA A 241 6.14 -18.44 -19.01
C ALA A 241 7.50 -18.08 -18.37
N TRP A 242 7.71 -16.81 -17.99
CA TRP A 242 8.93 -16.33 -17.37
C TRP A 242 9.08 -16.66 -15.88
N SER A 243 8.00 -16.96 -15.16
CA SER A 243 8.06 -17.24 -13.72
C SER A 243 8.96 -18.43 -13.38
N ILE A 244 8.90 -19.51 -14.15
CA ILE A 244 9.72 -20.71 -13.91
C ILE A 244 11.21 -20.40 -14.13
N PRO A 245 11.67 -19.86 -15.27
CA PRO A 245 13.06 -19.46 -15.47
C PRO A 245 13.58 -18.50 -14.39
N VAL A 246 12.77 -17.52 -13.97
CA VAL A 246 13.15 -16.55 -12.92
C VAL A 246 13.32 -17.25 -11.58
N LEU A 247 12.39 -18.13 -11.17
CA LEU A 247 12.54 -18.88 -9.94
C LEU A 247 13.70 -19.87 -9.97
N LEU A 248 13.97 -20.50 -11.09
CA LEU A 248 15.15 -21.32 -11.27
C LEU A 248 16.44 -20.50 -11.15
N LEU A 249 16.46 -19.30 -11.74
CA LEU A 249 17.60 -18.37 -11.60
C LEU A 249 17.82 -17.97 -10.15
N ALA A 250 16.75 -17.64 -9.41
CA ALA A 250 16.79 -17.35 -7.98
C ALA A 250 17.31 -18.54 -7.16
N LEU A 251 16.87 -19.75 -7.49
CA LEU A 251 17.35 -20.99 -6.86
C LEU A 251 18.86 -21.21 -7.13
N VAL A 252 19.32 -21.01 -8.35
CA VAL A 252 20.75 -21.06 -8.69
C VAL A 252 21.51 -20.05 -7.85
N GLY A 253 20.98 -18.81 -7.71
CA GLY A 253 21.54 -17.79 -6.83
C GLY A 253 21.65 -18.24 -5.36
N ALA A 254 20.59 -18.85 -4.84
CA ALA A 254 20.59 -19.39 -3.49
C ALA A 254 21.64 -20.50 -3.30
N VAL A 255 21.78 -21.41 -4.26
CA VAL A 255 22.79 -22.50 -4.24
C VAL A 255 24.21 -21.93 -4.30
N LEU A 256 24.48 -20.96 -5.17
CA LEU A 256 25.80 -20.30 -5.26
C LEU A 256 26.14 -19.58 -3.95
N LEU A 257 25.19 -18.84 -3.38
CA LEU A 257 25.36 -18.17 -2.10
C LEU A 257 25.54 -19.17 -0.96
N TRP A 258 24.80 -20.28 -0.95
CA TRP A 258 24.97 -21.34 0.09
C TRP A 258 26.40 -21.85 0.15
N ARG A 259 27.05 -22.03 -1.00
CA ARG A 259 28.44 -22.50 -1.06
C ARG A 259 29.45 -21.47 -0.57
N ARG A 260 29.15 -20.18 -0.69
CA ARG A 260 30.10 -19.07 -0.42
C ARG A 260 29.79 -18.28 0.85
N ARG A 261 28.50 -18.04 1.09
CA ARG A 261 27.99 -17.15 2.14
C ARG A 261 26.70 -17.73 2.76
N ARG A 262 26.81 -18.86 3.43
CA ARG A 262 25.65 -19.53 4.06
C ARG A 262 24.79 -18.60 4.90
N GLU A 263 25.41 -17.66 5.60
CA GLU A 263 24.72 -16.69 6.46
C GLU A 263 23.75 -15.79 5.69
N VAL A 264 24.07 -15.46 4.45
CA VAL A 264 23.18 -14.66 3.58
C VAL A 264 21.94 -15.46 3.22
N VAL A 265 22.12 -16.73 2.86
CA VAL A 265 21.00 -17.62 2.55
C VAL A 265 20.11 -17.83 3.79
N VAL A 266 20.71 -17.97 4.97
CA VAL A 266 19.95 -18.04 6.24
C VAL A 266 19.13 -16.77 6.46
N LEU A 267 19.70 -15.58 6.24
CA LEU A 267 18.95 -14.32 6.34
C LEU A 267 17.77 -14.29 5.36
N ILE A 268 18.02 -14.62 4.10
CA ILE A 268 16.98 -14.65 3.06
C ILE A 268 15.89 -15.69 3.41
N ALA A 269 16.31 -16.86 3.90
CA ALA A 269 15.40 -17.89 4.36
C ALA A 269 14.50 -17.39 5.51
N CYS A 270 15.05 -16.64 6.48
CA CYS A 270 14.26 -16.04 7.55
C CYS A 270 13.25 -15.01 6.99
N VAL A 271 13.64 -14.18 6.02
CA VAL A 271 12.77 -13.18 5.38
C VAL A 271 11.60 -13.83 4.64
N ILE A 272 11.79 -15.03 4.08
CA ILE A 272 10.73 -15.77 3.36
C ILE A 272 9.92 -16.64 4.33
N ALA A 273 10.58 -17.38 5.22
CA ALA A 273 9.93 -18.37 6.09
C ALA A 273 9.00 -17.72 7.12
N ILE A 274 9.35 -16.56 7.67
CA ILE A 274 8.51 -15.87 8.66
C ILE A 274 7.15 -15.45 8.07
N PRO A 275 7.08 -14.76 6.93
CA PRO A 275 5.79 -14.46 6.30
C PRO A 275 5.03 -15.74 5.91
N ALA A 276 5.72 -16.74 5.35
CA ALA A 276 5.08 -18.01 4.99
C ALA A 276 4.41 -18.66 6.20
N LEU A 277 5.15 -18.79 7.32
CA LEU A 277 4.62 -19.34 8.56
C LEU A 277 3.48 -18.50 9.14
N ALA A 278 3.66 -17.17 9.18
CA ALA A 278 2.63 -16.26 9.68
C ALA A 278 1.34 -16.36 8.88
N PHE A 279 1.43 -16.45 7.56
CA PHE A 279 0.26 -16.62 6.70
C PHE A 279 -0.38 -17.99 6.82
N MET A 280 0.40 -19.06 6.98
CA MET A 280 -0.14 -20.37 7.29
C MET A 280 -0.92 -20.40 8.61
N LEU A 281 -0.44 -19.68 9.63
CA LEU A 281 -1.11 -19.62 10.94
C LEU A 281 -2.31 -18.66 10.92
N ALA A 282 -2.20 -17.52 10.24
CA ALA A 282 -3.25 -16.51 10.22
C ALA A 282 -4.48 -16.93 9.41
N THR A 283 -4.32 -17.85 8.46
CA THR A 283 -5.40 -18.26 7.54
C THR A 283 -6.42 -19.20 8.16
N LEU A 284 -6.13 -19.77 9.33
CA LEU A 284 -7.05 -20.68 9.98
C LEU A 284 -8.40 -20.04 10.36
N ASN A 285 -8.48 -18.68 10.42
CA ASN A 285 -9.72 -17.96 10.79
C ASN A 285 -9.85 -16.55 10.17
N SER A 286 -9.17 -16.25 9.07
CA SER A 286 -9.16 -14.87 8.52
C SER A 286 -9.60 -14.84 7.06
N THR A 287 -10.39 -13.81 6.71
CA THR A 287 -10.81 -13.49 5.34
C THR A 287 -9.84 -12.52 4.64
N ALA A 288 -8.74 -12.11 5.31
CA ALA A 288 -7.80 -11.16 4.74
C ALA A 288 -6.93 -11.81 3.66
N SER A 289 -6.87 -11.18 2.50
CA SER A 289 -6.03 -11.57 1.36
C SER A 289 -4.86 -10.59 1.27
N PRO A 290 -3.63 -10.99 1.69
CA PRO A 290 -2.49 -10.11 1.55
C PRO A 290 -2.14 -9.93 0.07
N GLU A 291 -1.76 -8.72 -0.30
CA GLU A 291 -1.26 -8.40 -1.63
C GLU A 291 0.28 -8.41 -1.65
N ALA A 292 0.88 -8.50 -2.85
CA ALA A 292 2.34 -8.53 -3.01
C ALA A 292 3.04 -7.33 -2.36
N ARG A 293 2.39 -6.17 -2.34
CA ARG A 293 2.88 -4.93 -1.70
C ARG A 293 3.20 -5.09 -0.21
N HIS A 294 2.53 -6.00 0.48
CA HIS A 294 2.77 -6.25 1.89
C HIS A 294 4.13 -6.92 2.16
N LEU A 295 4.69 -7.59 1.16
CA LEU A 295 6.02 -8.20 1.24
C LEU A 295 7.12 -7.39 0.51
N ILE A 296 6.88 -6.11 0.20
CA ILE A 296 7.82 -5.28 -0.54
C ILE A 296 9.23 -5.24 0.10
N PHE A 297 9.34 -5.46 1.40
CA PHE A 297 10.61 -5.60 2.11
C PHE A 297 11.44 -6.82 1.68
N ALA A 298 10.83 -7.83 1.05
CA ALA A 298 11.52 -9.00 0.52
C ALA A 298 12.09 -8.77 -0.89
N LEU A 299 11.61 -7.77 -1.62
CA LEU A 299 12.08 -7.42 -2.96
C LEU A 299 13.61 -7.30 -3.07
N PRO A 300 14.35 -6.60 -2.17
CA PRO A 300 15.80 -6.50 -2.26
C PRO A 300 16.50 -7.86 -2.21
N PHE A 301 16.01 -8.77 -1.39
CA PHE A 301 16.59 -10.10 -1.22
C PHE A 301 16.33 -11.00 -2.44
N PHE A 302 15.14 -10.90 -3.02
CA PHE A 302 14.79 -11.61 -4.26
C PHE A 302 15.66 -11.10 -5.42
N SER A 303 15.82 -9.77 -5.57
CA SER A 303 16.68 -9.17 -6.58
C SER A 303 18.16 -9.56 -6.40
N ILE A 304 18.65 -9.72 -5.15
CA ILE A 304 20.00 -10.23 -4.87
C ILE A 304 20.13 -11.67 -5.35
N LEU A 305 19.13 -12.54 -5.11
CA LEU A 305 19.15 -13.92 -5.60
C LEU A 305 19.23 -14.00 -7.13
N LEU A 306 18.53 -13.13 -7.85
CA LEU A 306 18.60 -13.04 -9.32
C LEU A 306 19.94 -12.48 -9.79
N ALA A 307 20.49 -11.50 -9.09
CA ALA A 307 21.73 -10.83 -9.47
C ALA A 307 22.97 -11.74 -9.36
N VAL A 308 23.03 -12.60 -8.34
CA VAL A 308 24.18 -13.47 -8.08
C VAL A 308 24.58 -14.32 -9.29
N PRO A 309 23.70 -15.16 -9.88
CA PRO A 309 24.09 -15.99 -11.03
C PRO A 309 24.46 -15.16 -12.26
N LEU A 310 23.84 -14.00 -12.46
CA LEU A 310 24.15 -13.11 -13.59
C LEU A 310 25.55 -12.52 -13.47
N VAL A 311 25.92 -12.06 -12.26
CA VAL A 311 27.27 -11.54 -11.98
C VAL A 311 28.31 -12.66 -12.08
N GLU A 312 28.01 -13.85 -11.58
CA GLU A 312 28.91 -14.99 -11.71
C GLU A 312 29.10 -15.42 -13.17
N LEU A 313 28.03 -15.43 -13.96
CA LEU A 313 28.10 -15.69 -15.39
C LEU A 313 29.05 -14.68 -16.07
N ALA A 314 28.91 -13.40 -15.77
CA ALA A 314 29.78 -12.36 -16.33
C ALA A 314 31.28 -12.58 -16.03
N ARG A 315 31.61 -13.24 -14.91
CA ARG A 315 32.99 -13.51 -14.46
C ARG A 315 33.62 -14.73 -15.08
N LEU A 316 32.85 -15.65 -15.70
CA LEU A 316 33.37 -16.93 -16.17
C LEU A 316 34.38 -16.78 -17.33
N ARG A 317 34.00 -16.10 -18.41
CA ARG A 317 34.82 -15.91 -19.62
C ARG A 317 34.51 -14.57 -20.31
N PRO A 318 34.98 -13.44 -19.78
CA PRO A 318 34.79 -12.15 -20.47
C PRO A 318 35.51 -12.17 -21.84
N PRO A 319 34.98 -11.56 -22.94
CA PRO A 319 33.78 -10.69 -22.96
C PRO A 319 32.47 -11.42 -23.24
N LEU A 320 32.46 -12.68 -23.75
CA LEU A 320 31.25 -13.37 -24.20
C LEU A 320 30.22 -13.54 -23.06
N THR A 321 30.64 -14.10 -21.93
CA THR A 321 29.73 -14.33 -20.80
C THR A 321 29.29 -13.02 -20.15
N GLY A 322 30.12 -11.97 -20.25
CA GLY A 322 29.73 -10.62 -19.85
C GLY A 322 28.62 -10.04 -20.72
N ALA A 323 28.71 -10.23 -22.04
CA ALA A 323 27.65 -9.83 -22.96
C ALA A 323 26.34 -10.62 -22.73
N LEU A 324 26.42 -11.94 -22.51
CA LEU A 324 25.29 -12.79 -22.20
C LEU A 324 24.60 -12.36 -20.87
N ALA A 325 25.39 -12.08 -19.84
CA ALA A 325 24.86 -11.61 -18.57
C ALA A 325 24.17 -10.24 -18.71
N LEU A 326 24.76 -9.33 -19.49
CA LEU A 326 24.16 -8.03 -19.79
C LEU A 326 22.83 -8.19 -20.53
N VAL A 327 22.78 -9.04 -21.56
CA VAL A 327 21.54 -9.34 -22.30
C VAL A 327 20.50 -9.92 -21.36
N ALA A 328 20.88 -10.85 -20.47
CA ALA A 328 19.94 -11.44 -19.51
C ALA A 328 19.38 -10.39 -18.51
N VAL A 329 20.25 -9.50 -18.01
CA VAL A 329 19.81 -8.38 -17.14
C VAL A 329 18.83 -7.46 -17.88
N LEU A 330 19.15 -7.07 -19.12
CA LEU A 330 18.31 -6.20 -19.93
C LEU A 330 16.96 -6.88 -20.24
N THR A 331 16.97 -8.17 -20.56
CA THR A 331 15.77 -8.96 -20.81
C THR A 331 14.87 -9.00 -19.59
N LEU A 332 15.44 -9.20 -18.40
CA LEU A 332 14.67 -9.18 -17.15
C LEU A 332 14.07 -7.81 -16.89
N VAL A 333 14.86 -6.74 -16.98
CA VAL A 333 14.36 -5.36 -16.76
C VAL A 333 13.26 -4.99 -17.76
N VAL A 334 13.41 -5.35 -19.04
CA VAL A 334 12.37 -5.14 -20.04
C VAL A 334 11.11 -5.94 -19.68
N GLY A 335 11.27 -7.22 -19.30
CA GLY A 335 10.16 -8.05 -18.85
C GLY A 335 9.43 -7.48 -17.62
N GLU A 336 10.17 -6.94 -16.65
CA GLU A 336 9.61 -6.27 -15.46
C GLU A 336 8.77 -5.04 -15.84
N VAL A 337 9.27 -4.20 -16.74
CA VAL A 337 8.55 -3.01 -17.21
C VAL A 337 7.32 -3.40 -18.03
N LEU A 338 7.42 -4.40 -18.90
CA LEU A 338 6.27 -4.92 -19.66
C LEU A 338 5.20 -5.50 -18.72
N TRP A 339 5.60 -6.23 -17.68
CA TRP A 339 4.69 -6.71 -16.66
C TRP A 339 4.02 -5.56 -15.89
N ALA A 340 4.79 -4.53 -15.54
CA ALA A 340 4.24 -3.36 -14.88
C ALA A 340 3.19 -2.65 -15.74
N HIS A 341 3.41 -2.57 -17.05
CA HIS A 341 2.44 -2.03 -18.00
C HIS A 341 1.19 -2.92 -18.11
N GLU A 342 1.38 -4.24 -18.26
CA GLU A 342 0.27 -5.19 -18.35
C GLU A 342 -0.62 -5.17 -17.09
N LYS A 343 0.02 -5.16 -15.93
CA LYS A 343 -0.68 -5.19 -14.64
C LYS A 343 -1.39 -3.88 -14.30
N THR A 344 -0.81 -2.77 -14.71
CA THR A 344 -1.32 -1.43 -14.39
C THR A 344 -1.10 -0.49 -15.58
N PRO A 345 -1.91 -0.64 -16.66
CA PRO A 345 -1.76 0.18 -17.87
C PRO A 345 -1.80 1.68 -17.58
N GLN A 346 -2.67 2.11 -16.67
CA GLN A 346 -2.84 3.53 -16.31
C GLN A 346 -1.57 4.15 -15.73
N LEU A 347 -0.61 3.34 -15.27
CA LEU A 347 0.69 3.83 -14.82
C LEU A 347 1.46 4.50 -15.98
N PHE A 348 1.30 3.99 -17.20
CA PHE A 348 1.98 4.43 -18.42
C PHE A 348 1.09 5.30 -19.30
N ASP A 349 -0.17 4.92 -19.44
CA ASP A 349 -1.14 5.53 -20.36
C ASP A 349 -1.87 6.73 -19.73
N GLY A 350 -1.90 6.78 -18.39
CA GLY A 350 -2.52 7.85 -17.64
C GLY A 350 -3.96 7.57 -17.21
N ASP A 351 -4.52 8.55 -16.52
CA ASP A 351 -5.93 8.57 -16.11
C ASP A 351 -6.80 8.74 -17.37
N PRO A 352 -7.66 7.78 -17.73
CA PRO A 352 -8.48 7.88 -18.93
C PRO A 352 -9.31 9.17 -18.95
N ALA A 353 -9.36 9.84 -20.09
CA ALA A 353 -10.14 11.09 -20.22
C ALA A 353 -11.63 10.88 -19.92
N SER A 354 -12.14 9.67 -20.20
CA SER A 354 -13.50 9.22 -19.85
C SER A 354 -13.79 9.18 -18.34
N GLU A 355 -12.75 9.18 -17.51
CA GLU A 355 -12.86 9.22 -16.05
C GLU A 355 -12.34 10.55 -15.47
N ALA A 356 -11.20 11.04 -15.92
CA ALA A 356 -10.53 12.22 -15.38
C ALA A 356 -11.39 13.51 -15.52
N GLN A 357 -12.00 13.74 -16.69
CA GLN A 357 -12.86 14.87 -16.94
C GLN A 357 -14.18 14.78 -16.14
N PRO A 358 -14.93 13.68 -16.18
CA PRO A 358 -16.11 13.48 -15.34
C PRO A 358 -15.83 13.62 -13.85
N ARG A 359 -14.73 13.06 -13.35
CA ARG A 359 -14.32 13.18 -11.94
C ARG A 359 -14.09 14.64 -11.55
N THR A 360 -13.46 15.42 -12.45
CA THR A 360 -13.22 16.84 -12.25
C THR A 360 -14.53 17.63 -12.24
N ALA A 361 -15.46 17.37 -13.17
CA ALA A 361 -16.76 18.01 -13.23
C ALA A 361 -17.64 17.67 -12.02
N ALA A 362 -17.63 16.42 -11.57
CA ALA A 362 -18.32 15.97 -10.35
C ALA A 362 -17.77 16.69 -9.11
N GLY A 363 -16.43 16.80 -9.00
CA GLY A 363 -15.77 17.56 -7.93
C GLY A 363 -16.18 19.04 -7.92
N ALA A 364 -16.21 19.70 -9.07
CA ALA A 364 -16.64 21.09 -9.20
C ALA A 364 -18.10 21.29 -8.73
N TRP A 365 -18.97 20.38 -9.12
CA TRP A 365 -20.38 20.45 -8.67
C TRP A 365 -20.49 20.25 -7.15
N LEU A 366 -19.73 19.34 -6.57
CA LEU A 366 -19.73 19.16 -5.12
C LEU A 366 -19.19 20.39 -4.40
N ALA A 367 -18.06 20.93 -4.85
CA ALA A 367 -17.45 22.13 -4.26
C ALA A 367 -18.40 23.34 -4.29
N SER A 368 -19.09 23.58 -5.41
CA SER A 368 -20.01 24.72 -5.56
C SER A 368 -21.21 24.69 -4.62
N GLY A 369 -21.57 23.57 -4.06
CA GLY A 369 -22.73 23.42 -3.19
C GLY A 369 -22.41 22.89 -1.81
N ASN A 370 -21.14 22.87 -1.40
CA ASN A 370 -20.67 22.28 -0.16
C ASN A 370 -21.14 23.05 1.10
N ARG A 371 -21.35 22.29 2.17
CA ARG A 371 -21.56 22.80 3.53
C ARG A 371 -20.70 22.00 4.52
N SER A 372 -20.14 22.67 5.51
CA SER A 372 -19.29 21.99 6.52
C SER A 372 -20.02 20.94 7.34
N SER A 373 -21.35 21.04 7.43
CA SER A 373 -22.21 20.04 8.09
C SER A 373 -22.58 18.85 7.20
N ASP A 374 -22.22 18.83 5.91
CA ASP A 374 -22.53 17.71 5.03
C ASP A 374 -21.83 16.44 5.50
N VAL A 375 -22.50 15.29 5.38
CA VAL A 375 -22.00 13.97 5.76
C VAL A 375 -21.72 13.17 4.50
N LEU A 376 -20.46 12.86 4.28
CA LEU A 376 -19.95 12.19 3.09
C LEU A 376 -19.65 10.72 3.40
N LEU A 377 -20.10 9.79 2.55
CA LEU A 377 -19.80 8.38 2.70
C LEU A 377 -18.57 8.01 1.86
N GLY A 378 -17.55 7.42 2.52
CA GLY A 378 -16.32 6.97 1.90
C GLY A 378 -15.29 8.09 1.69
N TYR A 379 -14.11 7.70 1.24
CA TYR A 379 -13.02 8.61 0.89
C TYR A 379 -12.87 8.69 -0.64
N GLU A 380 -13.97 9.03 -1.31
CA GLU A 380 -14.04 9.01 -2.77
C GLU A 380 -13.05 9.97 -3.43
N PRO A 381 -12.37 9.57 -4.52
CA PRO A 381 -11.51 10.46 -5.31
C PRO A 381 -12.20 11.72 -5.82
N VAL A 382 -13.51 11.68 -6.01
CA VAL A 382 -14.34 12.85 -6.36
C VAL A 382 -14.31 13.91 -5.26
N TYR A 383 -14.32 13.51 -3.98
CA TYR A 383 -14.17 14.44 -2.86
C TYR A 383 -12.79 15.09 -2.82
N LEU A 384 -11.75 14.32 -3.16
CA LEU A 384 -10.39 14.87 -3.29
C LEU A 384 -10.35 15.94 -4.38
N ARG A 385 -10.96 15.69 -5.54
CA ARG A 385 -11.04 16.69 -6.62
C ARG A 385 -11.84 17.92 -6.21
N ALA A 386 -12.94 17.78 -5.47
CA ALA A 386 -13.68 18.89 -4.91
C ALA A 386 -12.79 19.75 -4.00
N TRP A 387 -12.01 19.12 -3.11
CA TRP A 387 -11.11 19.82 -2.20
C TRP A 387 -9.89 20.44 -2.91
N GLU A 388 -9.38 19.84 -3.97
CA GLU A 388 -8.29 20.43 -4.76
C GLU A 388 -8.74 21.68 -5.52
N GLN A 389 -10.00 21.73 -5.95
CA GLN A 389 -10.59 22.89 -6.64
C GLN A 389 -10.98 24.01 -5.67
N ASP A 390 -11.51 23.65 -4.52
CA ASP A 390 -11.89 24.56 -3.45
C ASP A 390 -11.43 24.04 -2.10
N ARG A 391 -10.37 24.63 -1.56
CA ARG A 391 -9.79 24.26 -0.27
C ARG A 391 -10.73 24.44 0.91
N SER A 392 -11.83 25.17 0.75
CA SER A 392 -12.90 25.29 1.75
C SER A 392 -13.83 24.07 1.76
N PHE A 393 -13.77 23.18 0.75
CA PHE A 393 -14.54 21.95 0.73
C PHE A 393 -14.30 21.14 2.00
N SER A 394 -15.37 20.91 2.74
CA SER A 394 -15.33 20.26 4.03
C SER A 394 -16.59 19.41 4.22
N GLY A 395 -16.64 18.66 5.30
CA GLY A 395 -17.75 17.78 5.67
C GLY A 395 -17.25 16.69 6.60
N HIS A 396 -18.17 15.99 7.21
CA HIS A 396 -17.88 14.82 8.02
C HIS A 396 -17.77 13.60 7.12
N VAL A 397 -16.56 13.06 6.99
CA VAL A 397 -16.35 11.88 6.14
C VAL A 397 -16.47 10.62 6.97
N LEU A 398 -17.43 9.77 6.62
CA LEU A 398 -17.61 8.47 7.24
C LEU A 398 -16.77 7.42 6.51
N PRO A 399 -16.04 6.56 7.23
CA PRO A 399 -15.32 5.45 6.62
C PRO A 399 -16.29 4.46 6.01
N ARG A 400 -15.89 3.84 4.90
CA ARG A 400 -16.57 2.66 4.35
C ARG A 400 -15.78 1.40 4.69
N ALA A 401 -16.41 0.26 4.57
CA ALA A 401 -15.82 -1.05 4.80
C ALA A 401 -15.39 -1.36 6.25
N ASP A 402 -15.81 -0.54 7.23
CA ASP A 402 -15.56 -0.75 8.65
C ASP A 402 -16.77 -0.37 9.49
N PRO A 403 -17.62 -1.33 9.89
CA PRO A 403 -18.85 -1.05 10.61
C PRO A 403 -18.65 -0.38 11.97
N ALA A 404 -17.61 -0.77 12.70
CA ALA A 404 -17.35 -0.22 14.04
C ALA A 404 -16.89 1.23 13.95
N LEU A 405 -15.95 1.52 13.05
CA LEU A 405 -15.45 2.87 12.86
C LEU A 405 -16.51 3.78 12.24
N LEU A 406 -17.36 3.25 11.33
CA LEU A 406 -18.47 4.02 10.77
C LEU A 406 -19.45 4.41 11.87
N ALA A 407 -19.85 3.46 12.72
CA ALA A 407 -20.78 3.72 13.82
C ALA A 407 -20.21 4.77 14.78
N SER A 408 -18.98 4.58 15.30
CA SER A 408 -18.36 5.52 16.22
C SER A 408 -18.14 6.90 15.60
N THR A 409 -17.70 6.98 14.33
CA THR A 409 -17.54 8.27 13.66
C THR A 409 -18.88 8.98 13.47
N LEU A 410 -19.97 8.24 13.19
CA LEU A 410 -21.30 8.80 13.05
C LEU A 410 -21.86 9.27 14.41
N GLU A 411 -21.54 8.56 15.51
CA GLU A 411 -21.88 8.98 16.87
C GLU A 411 -21.20 10.28 17.29
N ASP A 412 -19.97 10.50 16.83
CA ASP A 412 -19.22 11.73 17.13
C ASP A 412 -19.79 12.97 16.39
N ILE A 413 -20.60 12.80 15.35
CA ILE A 413 -21.23 13.91 14.64
C ILE A 413 -22.48 14.36 15.40
N PRO A 414 -22.55 15.65 15.83
CA PRO A 414 -23.72 16.15 16.57
C PRO A 414 -24.95 16.18 15.69
N GLU A 415 -26.09 15.81 16.27
CA GLU A 415 -27.40 16.02 15.64
C GLU A 415 -27.88 17.46 15.89
N PRO A 416 -28.59 18.09 14.95
CA PRO A 416 -29.07 17.52 13.69
C PRO A 416 -27.97 17.40 12.61
N LEU A 417 -27.93 16.25 11.92
CA LEU A 417 -26.99 16.02 10.83
C LEU A 417 -27.29 16.95 9.65
N GLY A 418 -26.24 17.28 8.89
CA GLY A 418 -26.35 17.99 7.62
C GLY A 418 -26.91 17.13 6.49
N ARG A 419 -26.63 17.52 5.27
CA ARG A 419 -27.04 16.77 4.07
C ARG A 419 -26.14 15.54 3.90
N GLY A 420 -26.72 14.44 3.43
CA GLY A 420 -25.96 13.28 3.00
C GLY A 420 -25.42 13.46 1.57
N VAL A 421 -24.21 13.00 1.35
CA VAL A 421 -23.54 12.97 0.03
C VAL A 421 -22.98 11.58 -0.21
N TRP A 422 -23.26 11.03 -1.38
CA TRP A 422 -22.84 9.69 -1.81
C TRP A 422 -22.27 9.78 -3.23
N VAL A 423 -21.25 8.99 -3.49
CA VAL A 423 -20.71 8.76 -4.84
C VAL A 423 -20.79 7.26 -5.11
N LEU A 424 -21.36 6.90 -6.26
CA LEU A 424 -21.30 5.56 -6.81
C LEU A 424 -20.38 5.61 -8.01
N ASP A 425 -19.25 4.88 -7.93
CA ASP A 425 -18.21 4.84 -8.93
C ASP A 425 -18.28 3.52 -9.70
N ALA A 426 -18.62 3.57 -10.98
CA ALA A 426 -18.68 2.41 -11.85
C ALA A 426 -17.33 2.11 -12.52
N SER A 427 -16.31 2.99 -12.41
CA SER A 427 -14.98 2.75 -12.97
C SER A 427 -14.20 1.71 -12.16
N ASP A 428 -14.52 1.56 -10.88
CA ASP A 428 -13.85 0.62 -9.96
C ASP A 428 -14.36 -0.83 -10.06
N THR A 429 -15.08 -1.15 -11.12
CA THR A 429 -15.62 -2.50 -11.34
C THR A 429 -14.65 -3.34 -12.16
N THR A 430 -13.87 -4.18 -11.49
CA THR A 430 -12.87 -5.09 -12.09
C THR A 430 -13.43 -6.12 -13.08
N ASN A 431 -14.76 -6.23 -13.24
CA ASN A 431 -15.41 -7.27 -14.06
C ASN A 431 -16.48 -6.74 -15.02
N LEU A 432 -16.66 -5.45 -15.17
CA LEU A 432 -17.64 -4.93 -16.09
C LEU A 432 -16.96 -4.21 -17.25
N VAL A 433 -17.30 -4.67 -18.44
CA VAL A 433 -17.11 -3.98 -19.72
C VAL A 433 -17.19 -2.48 -19.49
N GLU A 434 -16.22 -1.70 -19.99
CA GLU A 434 -16.19 -0.25 -20.02
C GLU A 434 -17.59 0.34 -20.12
N ARG A 435 -18.14 0.74 -18.99
CA ARG A 435 -19.42 1.46 -18.98
C ARG A 435 -19.09 2.93 -19.07
N GLU A 436 -19.21 3.48 -20.22
CA GLU A 436 -19.05 4.92 -20.45
C GLU A 436 -20.01 5.78 -19.62
N THR A 437 -21.15 5.21 -19.20
CA THR A 437 -22.17 5.91 -18.39
C THR A 437 -22.95 4.96 -17.50
N ILE A 438 -23.33 5.43 -16.30
CA ILE A 438 -24.24 4.70 -15.44
C ILE A 438 -25.68 4.91 -15.95
N PRO A 439 -26.46 3.85 -16.22
CA PRO A 439 -27.86 3.97 -16.58
C PRO A 439 -28.67 4.38 -15.33
N PHE A 440 -28.84 5.66 -15.14
CA PHE A 440 -29.50 6.22 -13.97
C PHE A 440 -30.66 7.12 -14.36
N VAL A 441 -31.81 6.91 -13.73
CA VAL A 441 -32.92 7.82 -13.82
C VAL A 441 -32.76 8.91 -12.78
N LEU A 442 -32.51 10.14 -13.23
CA LEU A 442 -32.41 11.29 -12.35
C LEU A 442 -33.68 11.43 -11.48
N PRO A 443 -33.55 11.80 -10.20
CA PRO A 443 -34.68 12.07 -9.35
C PRO A 443 -35.63 13.11 -10.00
N ALA A 444 -36.92 12.88 -9.93
CA ALA A 444 -37.91 13.81 -10.47
C ALA A 444 -37.72 15.21 -9.85
N PRO A 445 -38.07 16.29 -10.58
CA PRO A 445 -38.10 17.64 -10.02
C PRO A 445 -38.91 17.66 -8.73
N GLY A 446 -38.35 18.21 -7.64
CA GLY A 446 -39.01 18.25 -6.33
C GLY A 446 -38.74 17.05 -5.43
N SER A 447 -37.98 16.03 -5.89
CA SER A 447 -37.55 14.93 -5.02
C SER A 447 -36.69 15.40 -3.84
N ALA A 448 -36.63 14.59 -2.78
CA ALA A 448 -35.78 14.88 -1.59
C ALA A 448 -34.30 14.87 -1.90
N PHE A 449 -33.91 14.41 -3.08
CA PHE A 449 -32.51 14.25 -3.51
C PHE A 449 -32.27 14.97 -4.82
N GLU A 450 -31.03 15.37 -5.02
CA GLU A 450 -30.48 15.72 -6.33
C GLU A 450 -29.37 14.72 -6.68
N GLY A 451 -29.41 14.21 -7.89
CA GLY A 451 -28.40 13.32 -8.43
C GLY A 451 -27.91 13.82 -9.76
N ARG A 452 -26.63 13.64 -10.03
CA ARG A 452 -26.01 13.94 -11.32
C ARG A 452 -25.10 12.83 -11.74
N VAL A 453 -25.13 12.52 -13.03
CA VAL A 453 -24.23 11.55 -13.66
C VAL A 453 -23.12 12.30 -14.36
N TYR A 454 -21.91 11.88 -14.10
CA TYR A 454 -20.68 12.37 -14.74
C TYR A 454 -19.88 11.16 -15.21
N GLY A 455 -20.04 10.74 -16.45
CA GLY A 455 -19.42 9.50 -16.95
C GLY A 455 -19.73 8.31 -16.05
N PRO A 456 -18.71 7.65 -15.47
CA PRO A 456 -18.89 6.51 -14.58
C PRO A 456 -19.35 6.90 -13.15
N PHE A 457 -19.39 8.20 -12.81
CA PHE A 457 -19.72 8.67 -11.47
C PHE A 457 -21.17 9.11 -11.35
N LEU A 458 -21.92 8.51 -10.43
CA LEU A 458 -23.21 9.01 -9.99
C LEU A 458 -23.04 9.67 -8.62
N VAL A 459 -23.24 10.98 -8.58
CA VAL A 459 -23.16 11.77 -7.35
C VAL A 459 -24.57 12.12 -6.88
N ILE A 460 -24.89 11.74 -5.64
CA ILE A 460 -26.19 11.96 -5.02
C ILE A 460 -26.00 12.84 -3.78
N ARG A 461 -26.88 13.84 -3.62
CA ARG A 461 -26.92 14.70 -2.44
C ARG A 461 -28.34 14.90 -1.97
N SER A 462 -28.60 14.81 -0.68
CA SER A 462 -29.92 15.20 -0.15
C SER A 462 -30.11 16.71 -0.24
N ARG A 463 -31.31 17.16 -0.66
CA ARG A 463 -31.63 18.61 -0.76
C ARG A 463 -31.74 19.27 0.60
N ARG A 464 -32.20 18.52 1.62
CA ARG A 464 -32.39 18.98 2.99
C ARG A 464 -31.49 18.18 3.93
N PRO A 465 -31.14 18.74 5.11
CA PRO A 465 -30.49 17.98 6.16
C PRO A 465 -31.28 16.71 6.51
N LEU A 466 -30.56 15.64 6.83
CA LEU A 466 -31.17 14.35 7.18
C LEU A 466 -31.63 14.27 8.63
N LEU A 467 -31.18 15.19 9.46
CA LEU A 467 -31.54 15.42 10.85
C LEU A 467 -31.06 14.36 11.84
N THR A 468 -31.25 13.06 11.54
CA THR A 468 -30.92 11.96 12.46
C THR A 468 -29.97 10.95 11.84
N ARG A 469 -29.16 10.29 12.66
CA ARG A 469 -28.27 9.20 12.29
C ARG A 469 -29.04 8.02 11.67
N ALA A 470 -30.17 7.66 12.28
CA ALA A 470 -31.01 6.58 11.75
C ALA A 470 -31.50 6.87 10.32
N ARG A 471 -31.91 8.12 10.05
CA ARG A 471 -32.32 8.52 8.70
C ARG A 471 -31.15 8.52 7.72
N TYR A 472 -29.97 8.97 8.15
CA TYR A 472 -28.77 8.93 7.32
C TYR A 472 -28.43 7.49 6.92
N LEU A 473 -28.41 6.56 7.88
CA LEU A 473 -28.12 5.15 7.62
C LEU A 473 -29.13 4.53 6.67
N LYS A 474 -30.44 4.79 6.89
CA LYS A 474 -31.49 4.26 6.01
C LYS A 474 -31.35 4.76 4.57
N VAL A 475 -31.09 6.05 4.39
CA VAL A 475 -30.85 6.62 3.06
C VAL A 475 -29.58 6.06 2.42
N SER A 476 -28.49 5.95 3.19
CA SER A 476 -27.25 5.36 2.71
C SER A 476 -27.45 3.90 2.27
N GLU A 477 -28.22 3.13 3.02
CA GLU A 477 -28.60 1.76 2.65
C GLU A 477 -29.35 1.74 1.30
N ASP A 478 -30.34 2.62 1.11
CA ASP A 478 -31.11 2.69 -0.13
C ASP A 478 -30.24 3.08 -1.34
N VAL A 479 -29.28 4.00 -1.15
CA VAL A 479 -28.28 4.38 -2.18
C VAL A 479 -27.35 3.21 -2.50
N MET A 480 -26.83 2.48 -1.48
CA MET A 480 -25.97 1.33 -1.75
C MET A 480 -26.74 0.17 -2.39
N ARG A 481 -28.00 -0.07 -2.05
CA ARG A 481 -28.87 -1.02 -2.76
C ARG A 481 -29.06 -0.65 -4.24
N LEU A 482 -29.12 0.64 -4.55
CA LEU A 482 -29.11 1.10 -5.94
C LEU A 482 -27.76 0.73 -6.61
N GLY A 483 -26.63 1.00 -5.96
CA GLY A 483 -25.31 0.62 -6.47
C GLY A 483 -25.18 -0.88 -6.75
N VAL A 484 -25.67 -1.73 -5.84
CA VAL A 484 -25.69 -3.20 -6.04
C VAL A 484 -26.53 -3.57 -7.26
N ARG A 485 -27.70 -2.97 -7.45
CA ARG A 485 -28.54 -3.23 -8.66
C ARG A 485 -27.85 -2.77 -9.94
N LEU A 486 -27.03 -1.74 -9.88
CA LEU A 486 -26.25 -1.24 -11.02
C LEU A 486 -24.97 -2.06 -11.25
N GLY A 487 -24.65 -3.03 -10.38
CA GLY A 487 -23.46 -3.88 -10.47
C GLY A 487 -22.16 -3.16 -10.11
N ILE A 488 -22.24 -2.15 -9.26
CA ILE A 488 -21.05 -1.43 -8.75
C ILE A 488 -20.39 -2.29 -7.67
N GLY A 489 -19.12 -2.64 -7.88
CA GLY A 489 -18.43 -3.66 -7.09
C GLY A 489 -18.38 -3.37 -5.59
N ASP A 490 -18.06 -2.16 -5.18
CA ASP A 490 -17.91 -1.78 -3.77
C ASP A 490 -19.24 -1.54 -3.04
N ALA A 491 -20.34 -1.39 -3.79
CA ALA A 491 -21.65 -1.10 -3.20
C ALA A 491 -22.14 -2.21 -2.26
N ASP A 492 -21.84 -3.47 -2.55
CA ASP A 492 -22.21 -4.62 -1.69
C ASP A 492 -21.46 -4.61 -0.36
N ILE A 493 -20.15 -4.34 -0.39
CA ILE A 493 -19.33 -4.21 0.83
C ILE A 493 -19.82 -3.04 1.68
N ASN A 494 -20.09 -1.91 1.06
CA ASN A 494 -20.60 -0.72 1.74
C ASN A 494 -21.99 -0.94 2.33
N LEU A 495 -22.87 -1.66 1.62
CA LEU A 495 -24.20 -2.03 2.12
C LEU A 495 -24.09 -2.93 3.37
N ARG A 496 -23.25 -3.96 3.33
CA ARG A 496 -23.02 -4.83 4.50
C ARG A 496 -22.45 -4.06 5.68
N THR A 497 -21.53 -3.12 5.41
CA THR A 497 -20.95 -2.24 6.42
C THR A 497 -22.01 -1.38 7.10
N LEU A 498 -22.89 -0.73 6.32
CA LEU A 498 -23.98 0.10 6.85
C LEU A 498 -24.96 -0.70 7.70
N LEU A 499 -25.35 -1.90 7.23
CA LEU A 499 -26.27 -2.77 7.97
C LEU A 499 -25.69 -3.20 9.32
N ARG A 500 -24.40 -3.54 9.36
CA ARG A 500 -23.71 -3.89 10.60
C ARG A 500 -23.48 -2.68 11.52
N ALA A 501 -23.21 -1.50 10.95
CA ALA A 501 -23.08 -0.27 11.73
C ALA A 501 -24.42 0.12 12.36
N ALA A 502 -25.52 0.01 11.61
CA ALA A 502 -26.87 0.28 12.12
C ALA A 502 -27.28 -0.64 13.31
N SER A 503 -26.75 -1.86 13.38
CA SER A 503 -27.02 -2.75 14.51
C SER A 503 -26.18 -2.42 15.76
N ARG A 504 -25.22 -1.50 15.68
CA ARG A 504 -24.37 -1.06 16.79
C ARG A 504 -24.80 0.28 17.39
N LEU A 505 -25.56 1.06 16.62
CA LEU A 505 -26.18 2.34 17.03
C LEU A 505 -27.59 2.14 17.57
#